data_a911ef5d4bc1c28b4fa368ac5c17c6c9
#
_entry.id   a911ef5d4bc1c28b4fa368ac5c17c6c9
#
_cell.length_a   1.000
_cell.length_b   1.000
_cell.length_c   1.000
_cell.angle_alpha   90.00
_cell.angle_beta   90.00
_cell.angle_gamma   90.00
#
_symmetry.space_group_name_H-M   'P 1'
#
loop_
_entity.id
_entity.type
_entity.pdbx_description
1 polymer ?
#
loop_
_entity_poly.entity_id
_entity_poly.type
_entity_poly.pdbx_seq_one_letter_code
_entity_poly.pdbx_strand_id
1 'polypeptide(L)'
;MIDKILYLTSEGMKNVMRHKLTSFIAVISMSISIYIVCLLFIAGFNTQKILQYFRGKYKIEVFFNQTVSNQEAVGLLHKIRKIKGVRTASLIEKEDALRIFKDQFNEDILKILGYNPLPVSAVINISRTKIGPIKIEKIIKEIKDIGSIEKVLYQGSLIRKIENNYKKIVEKLPYVGIVIILTTILIIYNTIRLSLFSRKELINNLRLIGATKLFIMTPFLVEAFIISFFSLMLVFPLLFGTVEGVNYLVSNFSSFKVKVSLDIEILSTLPLVVFLVSLFGSYRASSSFIK
;
A
#
# COMPACT_ATOMS: atom_id res chain seq x y z
N MET A 1 45.28 9.67 10.85
CA MET A 1 43.84 9.40 11.14
C MET A 1 43.15 8.75 9.95
N ILE A 2 43.35 9.26 8.73
CA ILE A 2 42.79 8.76 7.47
C ILE A 2 43.24 7.32 7.20
N ASP A 3 44.55 7.02 7.36
CA ASP A 3 45.09 5.66 7.12
C ASP A 3 44.45 4.59 8.03
N LYS A 4 44.10 4.97 9.27
CA LYS A 4 43.41 4.07 10.21
C LYS A 4 41.99 3.74 9.73
N ILE A 5 41.27 4.73 9.18
CA ILE A 5 39.92 4.53 8.64
C ILE A 5 39.99 3.68 7.37
N LEU A 6 40.92 3.98 6.48
CA LEU A 6 41.15 3.22 5.26
C LEU A 6 41.50 1.75 5.55
N TYR A 7 42.34 1.51 6.55
CA TYR A 7 42.66 0.14 6.99
C TYR A 7 41.42 -0.60 7.49
N LEU A 8 40.62 0.05 8.35
CA LEU A 8 39.42 -0.58 8.95
C LEU A 8 38.32 -0.86 7.92
N THR A 9 38.15 0.05 6.94
CA THR A 9 37.20 -0.16 5.82
C THR A 9 37.68 -1.27 4.88
N SER A 10 38.97 -1.30 4.54
CA SER A 10 39.59 -2.38 3.75
C SER A 10 39.43 -3.74 4.45
N GLU A 11 39.63 -3.78 5.77
CA GLU A 11 39.47 -5.02 6.52
C GLU A 11 38.00 -5.49 6.56
N GLY A 12 37.02 -4.57 6.67
CA GLY A 12 35.59 -4.87 6.53
C GLY A 12 35.24 -5.45 5.15
N MET A 13 35.79 -4.88 4.07
CA MET A 13 35.61 -5.41 2.73
C MET A 13 36.20 -6.81 2.57
N LYS A 14 37.42 -7.03 3.09
CA LYS A 14 38.06 -8.36 3.09
C LYS A 14 37.23 -9.38 3.87
N ASN A 15 36.52 -8.99 4.94
CA ASN A 15 35.64 -9.86 5.68
C ASN A 15 34.53 -10.43 4.80
N VAL A 16 33.81 -9.54 4.08
CA VAL A 16 32.75 -9.93 3.13
C VAL A 16 33.30 -10.90 2.08
N MET A 17 34.49 -10.59 1.52
CA MET A 17 35.12 -11.43 0.48
C MET A 17 35.64 -12.78 1.00
N ARG A 18 36.05 -12.87 2.26
CA ARG A 18 36.54 -14.11 2.85
C ARG A 18 35.40 -15.08 3.16
N HIS A 19 34.24 -14.56 3.58
CA HIS A 19 33.03 -15.34 3.90
C HIS A 19 31.94 -15.15 2.83
N LYS A 20 32.31 -15.31 1.55
CA LYS A 20 31.43 -15.03 0.39
C LYS A 20 30.05 -15.65 0.50
N LEU A 21 29.96 -16.93 0.87
CA LEU A 21 28.70 -17.65 0.96
C LEU A 21 27.80 -17.09 2.06
N THR A 22 28.36 -16.87 3.26
CA THR A 22 27.59 -16.32 4.40
C THR A 22 27.13 -14.89 4.12
N SER A 23 28.02 -14.05 3.58
CA SER A 23 27.67 -12.67 3.21
C SER A 23 26.63 -12.64 2.09
N PHE A 24 26.73 -13.52 1.09
CA PHE A 24 25.76 -13.63 0.01
C PHE A 24 24.35 -14.03 0.54
N ILE A 25 24.29 -15.06 1.41
CA ILE A 25 23.04 -15.48 2.05
C ILE A 25 22.46 -14.31 2.87
N ALA A 26 23.30 -13.58 3.62
CA ALA A 26 22.85 -12.43 4.40
C ALA A 26 22.28 -11.31 3.51
N VAL A 27 22.94 -10.99 2.40
CA VAL A 27 22.46 -10.00 1.41
C VAL A 27 21.10 -10.41 0.85
N ILE A 28 20.95 -11.65 0.40
CA ILE A 28 19.67 -12.15 -0.14
C ILE A 28 18.58 -12.11 0.90
N SER A 29 18.83 -12.67 2.09
CA SER A 29 17.84 -12.73 3.18
C SER A 29 17.39 -11.34 3.62
N MET A 30 18.33 -10.40 3.72
CA MET A 30 18.04 -9.02 4.04
C MET A 30 17.28 -8.33 2.91
N SER A 31 17.66 -8.57 1.65
CA SER A 31 16.94 -8.03 0.48
C SER A 31 15.48 -8.50 0.45
N ILE A 32 15.23 -9.79 0.66
CA ILE A 32 13.87 -10.34 0.71
C ILE A 32 13.06 -9.69 1.84
N SER A 33 13.65 -9.56 3.03
CA SER A 33 13.00 -8.94 4.18
C SER A 33 12.61 -7.48 3.90
N ILE A 34 13.54 -6.67 3.38
CA ILE A 34 13.31 -5.27 3.02
C ILE A 34 12.26 -5.18 1.92
N TYR A 35 12.36 -6.02 0.89
CA TYR A 35 11.43 -6.06 -0.23
C TYR A 35 9.99 -6.32 0.22
N ILE A 36 9.78 -7.31 1.11
CA ILE A 36 8.44 -7.61 1.65
C ILE A 36 7.88 -6.42 2.43
N VAL A 37 8.69 -5.77 3.28
CA VAL A 37 8.26 -4.56 4.00
C VAL A 37 7.82 -3.47 3.02
N CYS A 38 8.64 -3.21 2.00
CA CYS A 38 8.32 -2.20 0.99
C CYS A 38 7.03 -2.53 0.23
N LEU A 39 6.82 -3.80 -0.17
CA LEU A 39 5.58 -4.22 -0.83
C LEU A 39 4.35 -3.97 0.06
N LEU A 40 4.44 -4.27 1.35
CA LEU A 40 3.35 -4.02 2.29
C LEU A 40 3.02 -2.52 2.41
N PHE A 41 4.05 -1.66 2.49
CA PHE A 41 3.86 -0.22 2.51
C PHE A 41 3.27 0.31 1.20
N ILE A 42 3.81 -0.12 0.04
CA ILE A 42 3.29 0.25 -1.28
C ILE A 42 1.83 -0.17 -1.41
N ALA A 43 1.47 -1.40 -1.03
CA ALA A 43 0.10 -1.89 -1.03
C ALA A 43 -0.79 -1.04 -0.11
N GLY A 44 -0.33 -0.72 1.10
CA GLY A 44 -1.05 0.12 2.05
C GLY A 44 -1.37 1.50 1.50
N PHE A 45 -0.37 2.23 1.02
CA PHE A 45 -0.55 3.59 0.50
C PHE A 45 -1.39 3.63 -0.78
N ASN A 46 -1.14 2.71 -1.71
CA ASN A 46 -1.86 2.70 -2.99
C ASN A 46 -3.32 2.24 -2.85
N THR A 47 -3.63 1.39 -1.87
CA THR A 47 -5.03 0.99 -1.62
C THR A 47 -5.90 2.18 -1.23
N GLN A 48 -5.37 3.18 -0.50
CA GLN A 48 -6.11 4.41 -0.24
C GLN A 48 -6.47 5.17 -1.53
N LYS A 49 -5.53 5.27 -2.48
CA LYS A 49 -5.76 5.90 -3.79
C LYS A 49 -6.83 5.14 -4.59
N ILE A 50 -6.77 3.81 -4.56
CA ILE A 50 -7.75 2.93 -5.19
C ILE A 50 -9.15 3.14 -4.58
N LEU A 51 -9.25 3.13 -3.24
CA LEU A 51 -10.52 3.38 -2.55
C LEU A 51 -11.09 4.77 -2.86
N GLN A 52 -10.25 5.82 -2.91
CA GLN A 52 -10.69 7.16 -3.29
C GLN A 52 -11.20 7.22 -4.73
N TYR A 53 -10.56 6.52 -5.65
CA TYR A 53 -11.01 6.40 -7.03
C TYR A 53 -12.40 5.73 -7.10
N PHE A 54 -12.59 4.63 -6.40
CA PHE A 54 -13.89 3.96 -6.34
C PHE A 54 -14.95 4.83 -5.65
N ARG A 55 -14.64 5.46 -4.51
CA ARG A 55 -15.55 6.41 -3.85
C ARG A 55 -16.05 7.52 -4.79
N GLY A 56 -15.23 7.95 -5.74
CA GLY A 56 -15.61 8.97 -6.73
C GLY A 56 -16.53 8.47 -7.84
N LYS A 57 -16.61 7.16 -8.09
CA LYS A 57 -17.44 6.54 -9.11
C LYS A 57 -18.79 6.07 -8.61
N TYR A 58 -18.98 5.92 -7.29
CA TYR A 58 -20.22 5.41 -6.75
C TYR A 58 -21.29 6.48 -6.68
N LYS A 59 -22.32 6.20 -7.40
CA LYS A 59 -23.53 6.98 -7.49
C LYS A 59 -24.61 6.29 -6.66
N ILE A 60 -25.50 7.05 -6.07
CA ILE A 60 -26.76 6.54 -5.55
C ILE A 60 -27.74 6.59 -6.73
N GLU A 61 -28.31 5.46 -7.07
CA GLU A 61 -29.38 5.37 -8.05
C GLU A 61 -30.71 5.27 -7.30
N VAL A 62 -31.60 6.19 -7.61
CA VAL A 62 -32.94 6.26 -7.03
C VAL A 62 -33.93 5.97 -8.13
N PHE A 63 -34.72 4.93 -7.93
CA PHE A 63 -35.81 4.55 -8.83
C PHE A 63 -37.11 5.08 -8.24
N PHE A 64 -37.82 5.90 -9.01
CA PHE A 64 -39.11 6.40 -8.62
C PHE A 64 -40.20 5.38 -8.90
N ASN A 65 -41.34 5.49 -8.22
CA ASN A 65 -42.49 4.63 -8.47
C ASN A 65 -42.93 4.75 -9.95
N GLN A 66 -43.43 3.68 -10.52
CA GLN A 66 -43.85 3.64 -11.93
C GLN A 66 -44.91 4.65 -12.29
N THR A 67 -45.71 5.12 -11.31
CA THR A 67 -46.76 6.13 -11.43
C THR A 67 -46.23 7.57 -11.53
N VAL A 68 -44.96 7.81 -11.21
CA VAL A 68 -44.35 9.14 -11.21
C VAL A 68 -44.09 9.60 -12.65
N SER A 69 -44.64 10.74 -13.00
CA SER A 69 -44.39 11.40 -14.30
C SER A 69 -43.03 12.08 -14.33
N ASN A 70 -42.51 12.38 -15.53
CA ASN A 70 -41.26 13.12 -15.70
C ASN A 70 -41.28 14.48 -14.97
N GLN A 71 -42.45 15.20 -15.01
CA GLN A 71 -42.59 16.51 -14.35
C GLN A 71 -42.53 16.38 -12.81
N GLU A 72 -43.21 15.39 -12.23
CA GLU A 72 -43.18 15.13 -10.80
C GLU A 72 -41.75 14.68 -10.34
N ALA A 73 -41.08 13.89 -11.16
CA ALA A 73 -39.70 13.45 -10.89
C ALA A 73 -38.73 14.64 -10.82
N VAL A 74 -38.90 15.67 -11.64
CA VAL A 74 -38.12 16.91 -11.56
C VAL A 74 -38.34 17.62 -10.22
N GLY A 75 -39.56 17.64 -9.71
CA GLY A 75 -39.88 18.21 -8.40
C GLY A 75 -39.22 17.44 -7.26
N LEU A 76 -39.25 16.11 -7.33
CA LEU A 76 -38.54 15.22 -6.36
C LEU A 76 -37.02 15.40 -6.44
N LEU A 77 -36.49 15.53 -7.64
CA LEU A 77 -35.06 15.78 -7.85
C LEU A 77 -34.60 17.08 -7.19
N HIS A 78 -35.42 18.14 -7.25
CA HIS A 78 -35.15 19.42 -6.57
C HIS A 78 -35.07 19.26 -5.05
N LYS A 79 -35.93 18.42 -4.45
CA LYS A 79 -35.87 18.09 -3.01
C LYS A 79 -34.59 17.33 -2.68
N ILE A 80 -34.22 16.35 -3.50
CA ILE A 80 -33.00 15.55 -3.34
C ILE A 80 -31.75 16.44 -3.43
N ARG A 81 -31.70 17.40 -4.34
CA ARG A 81 -30.56 18.33 -4.48
C ARG A 81 -30.32 19.20 -3.24
N LYS A 82 -31.37 19.47 -2.45
CA LYS A 82 -31.28 20.25 -1.20
C LYS A 82 -30.72 19.46 -0.03
N ILE A 83 -30.62 18.14 -0.13
CA ILE A 83 -30.06 17.29 0.94
C ILE A 83 -28.58 17.59 1.14
N LYS A 84 -28.18 17.86 2.37
CA LYS A 84 -26.79 18.19 2.72
C LYS A 84 -25.87 16.99 2.44
N GLY A 85 -24.95 17.19 1.49
CA GLY A 85 -24.01 16.15 1.04
C GLY A 85 -24.27 15.64 -0.36
N VAL A 86 -25.37 15.99 -1.00
CA VAL A 86 -25.61 15.81 -2.43
C VAL A 86 -24.85 16.89 -3.20
N ARG A 87 -24.05 16.48 -4.19
CA ARG A 87 -23.32 17.40 -5.07
C ARG A 87 -24.11 17.71 -6.33
N THR A 88 -24.55 16.66 -7.01
CA THR A 88 -25.37 16.76 -8.23
C THR A 88 -26.37 15.62 -8.23
N ALA A 89 -27.55 15.89 -8.75
CA ALA A 89 -28.55 14.87 -9.05
C ALA A 89 -29.04 15.10 -10.49
N SER A 90 -29.00 14.06 -11.29
CA SER A 90 -29.40 14.06 -12.70
C SER A 90 -30.56 13.09 -12.88
N LEU A 91 -31.59 13.52 -13.61
CA LEU A 91 -32.73 12.67 -13.98
C LEU A 91 -32.31 11.76 -15.13
N ILE A 92 -32.82 10.54 -15.13
CA ILE A 92 -32.80 9.60 -16.25
C ILE A 92 -34.27 9.33 -16.59
N GLU A 93 -34.72 9.86 -17.71
CA GLU A 93 -36.08 9.65 -18.20
C GLU A 93 -36.25 8.21 -18.71
N LYS A 94 -37.50 7.77 -18.90
CA LYS A 94 -37.79 6.41 -19.37
C LYS A 94 -37.14 6.07 -20.71
N GLU A 95 -37.05 7.04 -21.60
CA GLU A 95 -36.43 6.93 -22.91
C GLU A 95 -34.91 6.80 -22.81
N ASP A 96 -34.28 7.58 -21.94
CA ASP A 96 -32.86 7.49 -21.66
C ASP A 96 -32.49 6.15 -21.01
N ALA A 97 -33.32 5.68 -20.06
CA ALA A 97 -33.15 4.37 -19.42
C ALA A 97 -33.15 3.23 -20.44
N LEU A 98 -34.04 3.29 -21.43
CA LEU A 98 -34.09 2.34 -22.54
C LEU A 98 -32.81 2.34 -23.37
N ARG A 99 -32.32 3.55 -23.72
CA ARG A 99 -31.08 3.69 -24.49
C ARG A 99 -29.89 3.11 -23.71
N ILE A 100 -29.78 3.46 -22.43
CA ILE A 100 -28.73 2.93 -21.55
C ILE A 100 -28.80 1.41 -21.44
N PHE A 101 -30.00 0.85 -21.31
CA PHE A 101 -30.21 -0.59 -21.25
C PHE A 101 -29.73 -1.27 -22.54
N LYS A 102 -30.16 -0.75 -23.69
CA LYS A 102 -29.75 -1.26 -25.00
C LYS A 102 -28.22 -1.23 -25.20
N ASP A 103 -27.60 -0.10 -24.79
CA ASP A 103 -26.14 0.05 -24.93
C ASP A 103 -25.35 -0.88 -23.99
N GLN A 104 -25.91 -1.23 -22.82
CA GLN A 104 -25.22 -2.09 -21.85
C GLN A 104 -25.42 -3.57 -22.12
N PHE A 105 -26.61 -4.00 -22.53
CA PHE A 105 -26.97 -5.40 -22.68
C PHE A 105 -27.04 -5.85 -24.12
N ASN A 106 -26.91 -4.92 -25.07
CA ASN A 106 -27.07 -5.14 -26.51
C ASN A 106 -28.41 -5.80 -26.91
N GLU A 107 -29.42 -5.63 -26.04
CA GLU A 107 -30.78 -6.15 -26.19
C GLU A 107 -31.81 -5.02 -26.19
N ASP A 108 -32.83 -5.15 -27.03
CA ASP A 108 -33.91 -4.17 -27.14
C ASP A 108 -35.15 -4.66 -26.36
N ILE A 109 -35.30 -4.16 -25.11
CA ILE A 109 -36.37 -4.58 -24.21
C ILE A 109 -37.79 -4.29 -24.79
N LEU A 110 -37.92 -3.24 -25.62
CA LEU A 110 -39.17 -2.93 -26.31
C LEU A 110 -39.59 -4.02 -27.27
N LYS A 111 -38.63 -4.65 -27.98
CA LYS A 111 -38.93 -5.76 -28.89
C LYS A 111 -39.37 -7.03 -28.17
N ILE A 112 -38.91 -7.20 -26.89
CA ILE A 112 -39.20 -8.38 -26.10
C ILE A 112 -40.54 -8.24 -25.39
N LEU A 113 -40.84 -7.07 -24.80
CA LEU A 113 -41.99 -6.88 -23.92
C LEU A 113 -43.13 -6.06 -24.56
N GLY A 114 -42.88 -5.37 -25.69
CA GLY A 114 -43.86 -4.50 -26.34
C GLY A 114 -44.12 -3.15 -25.64
N TYR A 115 -43.57 -2.93 -24.46
CA TYR A 115 -43.67 -1.69 -23.68
C TYR A 115 -42.40 -1.42 -22.87
N ASN A 116 -42.21 -0.18 -22.42
CA ASN A 116 -41.09 0.20 -21.56
C ASN A 116 -41.38 -0.08 -20.08
N PRO A 117 -40.79 -1.09 -19.45
CA PRO A 117 -41.00 -1.41 -18.03
C PRO A 117 -40.10 -0.58 -17.09
N LEU A 118 -39.15 0.21 -17.65
CA LEU A 118 -38.16 0.91 -16.86
C LEU A 118 -38.78 2.17 -16.21
N PRO A 119 -38.66 2.35 -14.90
CA PRO A 119 -39.14 3.55 -14.22
C PRO A 119 -38.22 4.74 -14.49
N VAL A 120 -38.75 5.94 -14.25
CA VAL A 120 -37.90 7.14 -14.15
C VAL A 120 -36.95 6.97 -12.98
N SER A 121 -35.72 7.35 -13.17
CA SER A 121 -34.70 7.22 -12.13
C SER A 121 -33.85 8.49 -12.00
N ALA A 122 -33.09 8.58 -10.91
CA ALA A 122 -32.13 9.66 -10.71
C ALA A 122 -30.77 9.12 -10.27
N VAL A 123 -29.74 9.69 -10.84
CA VAL A 123 -28.37 9.43 -10.45
C VAL A 123 -27.85 10.57 -9.58
N ILE A 124 -27.50 10.25 -8.34
CA ILE A 124 -27.08 11.20 -7.33
C ILE A 124 -25.58 11.03 -7.07
N ASN A 125 -24.83 12.10 -7.26
CA ASN A 125 -23.41 12.16 -6.89
C ASN A 125 -23.28 12.86 -5.53
N ILE A 126 -22.53 12.23 -4.63
CA ILE A 126 -22.29 12.74 -3.28
C ILE A 126 -21.05 13.65 -3.30
N SER A 127 -21.06 14.70 -2.50
CA SER A 127 -19.93 15.62 -2.33
C SER A 127 -18.71 14.85 -1.77
N ARG A 128 -17.53 15.10 -2.35
CA ARG A 128 -16.25 14.48 -1.95
C ARG A 128 -15.71 14.93 -0.60
N THR A 129 -16.40 15.82 0.09
CA THR A 129 -15.98 16.27 1.41
C THR A 129 -16.08 15.11 2.37
N LYS A 130 -15.01 14.82 3.13
CA LYS A 130 -14.75 13.86 4.24
C LYS A 130 -16.01 13.28 4.96
N ILE A 131 -17.01 12.84 4.21
CA ILE A 131 -18.26 12.29 4.74
C ILE A 131 -18.00 10.81 5.02
N GLY A 132 -17.85 10.46 6.29
CA GLY A 132 -17.72 9.09 6.73
C GLY A 132 -18.99 8.26 6.43
N PRO A 133 -18.91 6.91 6.53
CA PRO A 133 -19.99 5.98 6.17
C PRO A 133 -21.35 6.29 6.86
N ILE A 134 -21.33 6.87 8.03
CA ILE A 134 -22.54 7.24 8.79
C ILE A 134 -23.40 8.32 8.09
N LYS A 135 -22.74 9.24 7.36
CA LYS A 135 -23.48 10.31 6.69
C LYS A 135 -24.16 9.87 5.39
N ILE A 136 -23.66 8.83 4.73
CA ILE A 136 -24.29 8.27 3.53
C ILE A 136 -25.61 7.57 3.87
N GLU A 137 -25.65 6.84 4.98
CA GLU A 137 -26.89 6.22 5.46
C GLU A 137 -27.95 7.25 5.79
N LYS A 138 -27.54 8.37 6.37
CA LYS A 138 -28.44 9.49 6.65
C LYS A 138 -29.00 10.07 5.35
N ILE A 139 -28.15 10.28 4.34
CA ILE A 139 -28.58 10.75 3.01
C ILE A 139 -29.56 9.76 2.37
N ILE A 140 -29.26 8.45 2.41
CA ILE A 140 -30.15 7.42 1.88
C ILE A 140 -31.50 7.43 2.62
N LYS A 141 -31.47 7.60 3.94
CA LYS A 141 -32.70 7.70 4.74
C LYS A 141 -33.50 8.95 4.37
N GLU A 142 -32.89 10.12 4.32
CA GLU A 142 -33.51 11.37 3.90
C GLU A 142 -34.07 11.29 2.48
N ILE A 143 -33.39 10.58 1.55
CA ILE A 143 -33.92 10.34 0.20
C ILE A 143 -35.17 9.48 0.27
N LYS A 144 -35.17 8.38 1.02
CA LYS A 144 -36.35 7.48 1.17
C LYS A 144 -37.53 8.18 1.80
N ASP A 145 -37.30 9.10 2.72
CA ASP A 145 -38.34 9.85 3.45
C ASP A 145 -39.04 10.89 2.56
N ILE A 146 -38.51 11.19 1.36
CA ILE A 146 -39.16 12.12 0.40
C ILE A 146 -40.50 11.57 -0.14
N GLY A 147 -40.67 10.24 -0.16
CA GLY A 147 -41.82 9.57 -0.74
C GLY A 147 -41.74 9.37 -2.25
N SER A 148 -42.63 8.56 -2.80
CA SER A 148 -42.68 8.21 -4.24
C SER A 148 -41.42 7.53 -4.78
N ILE A 149 -40.60 6.94 -3.91
CA ILE A 149 -39.36 6.23 -4.24
C ILE A 149 -39.62 4.72 -4.05
N GLU A 150 -39.46 3.96 -5.12
CA GLU A 150 -39.62 2.52 -5.12
C GLU A 150 -38.34 1.85 -4.55
N LYS A 151 -37.18 2.27 -5.03
CA LYS A 151 -35.92 1.63 -4.68
C LYS A 151 -34.76 2.62 -4.68
N VAL A 152 -33.87 2.49 -3.70
CA VAL A 152 -32.60 3.20 -3.67
C VAL A 152 -31.48 2.15 -3.75
N LEU A 153 -30.75 2.15 -4.85
CA LEU A 153 -29.57 1.31 -5.04
C LEU A 153 -28.32 2.11 -4.68
N TYR A 154 -27.62 1.61 -3.69
CA TYR A 154 -26.32 2.11 -3.32
C TYR A 154 -25.32 0.94 -3.26
N GLN A 155 -24.42 0.91 -4.21
CA GLN A 155 -23.39 -0.13 -4.28
C GLN A 155 -22.30 0.01 -3.19
N GLY A 156 -22.42 0.99 -2.32
CA GLY A 156 -21.46 1.28 -1.26
C GLY A 156 -21.36 0.22 -0.13
N SER A 157 -22.26 -0.77 -0.10
CA SER A 157 -22.13 -1.90 0.84
C SER A 157 -20.90 -2.74 0.58
N LEU A 158 -20.55 -2.94 -0.70
CA LEU A 158 -19.33 -3.63 -1.12
C LEU A 158 -18.09 -2.83 -0.73
N ILE A 159 -18.13 -1.49 -0.92
CA ILE A 159 -17.01 -0.63 -0.53
C ILE A 159 -16.82 -0.63 0.97
N ARG A 160 -17.87 -0.55 1.76
CA ARG A 160 -17.76 -0.65 3.22
C ARG A 160 -17.08 -1.94 3.67
N LYS A 161 -17.41 -3.07 3.04
CA LYS A 161 -16.71 -4.34 3.33
C LYS A 161 -15.22 -4.23 2.97
N ILE A 162 -14.89 -3.65 1.80
CA ILE A 162 -13.50 -3.43 1.37
C ILE A 162 -12.80 -2.45 2.33
N GLU A 163 -13.42 -1.33 2.66
CA GLU A 163 -12.87 -0.32 3.59
C GLU A 163 -12.63 -0.88 5.00
N ASN A 164 -13.57 -1.65 5.54
CA ASN A 164 -13.42 -2.25 6.85
C ASN A 164 -12.30 -3.31 6.87
N ASN A 165 -12.22 -4.14 5.82
CA ASN A 165 -11.14 -5.10 5.69
C ASN A 165 -9.79 -4.40 5.48
N TYR A 166 -9.75 -3.35 4.65
CA TYR A 166 -8.56 -2.54 4.46
C TYR A 166 -8.10 -1.90 5.77
N LYS A 167 -9.02 -1.28 6.54
CA LYS A 167 -8.68 -0.69 7.83
C LYS A 167 -8.06 -1.71 8.77
N LYS A 168 -8.64 -2.92 8.87
CA LYS A 168 -8.09 -4.02 9.67
C LYS A 168 -6.69 -4.47 9.21
N ILE A 169 -6.44 -4.46 7.89
CA ILE A 169 -5.13 -4.80 7.33
C ILE A 169 -4.12 -3.70 7.67
N VAL A 170 -4.46 -2.43 7.43
CA VAL A 170 -3.57 -1.29 7.70
C VAL A 170 -3.23 -1.18 9.19
N GLU A 171 -4.17 -1.44 10.08
CA GLU A 171 -3.93 -1.48 11.53
C GLU A 171 -2.92 -2.57 11.94
N LYS A 172 -2.82 -3.67 11.17
CA LYS A 172 -1.87 -4.77 11.43
C LYS A 172 -0.51 -4.59 10.75
N LEU A 173 -0.39 -3.76 9.71
CA LEU A 173 0.85 -3.53 8.97
C LEU A 173 2.04 -3.15 9.86
N PRO A 174 1.91 -2.23 10.86
CA PRO A 174 3.02 -1.89 11.73
C PRO A 174 3.57 -3.09 12.51
N TYR A 175 2.71 -4.00 12.97
CA TYR A 175 3.13 -5.20 13.70
C TYR A 175 3.93 -6.15 12.81
N VAL A 176 3.49 -6.35 11.57
CA VAL A 176 4.23 -7.14 10.58
C VAL A 176 5.58 -6.48 10.27
N GLY A 177 5.61 -5.16 10.11
CA GLY A 177 6.84 -4.41 9.91
C GLY A 177 7.83 -4.59 11.06
N ILE A 178 7.38 -4.53 12.31
CA ILE A 178 8.22 -4.75 13.49
C ILE A 178 8.81 -6.17 13.49
N VAL A 179 8.01 -7.20 13.21
CA VAL A 179 8.49 -8.60 13.15
C VAL A 179 9.58 -8.74 12.09
N ILE A 180 9.41 -8.15 10.91
CA ILE A 180 10.41 -8.23 9.84
C ILE A 180 11.67 -7.46 10.20
N ILE A 181 11.58 -6.30 10.86
CA ILE A 181 12.75 -5.54 11.36
C ILE A 181 13.51 -6.39 12.38
N LEU A 182 12.83 -7.01 13.33
CA LEU A 182 13.45 -7.89 14.31
C LEU A 182 14.15 -9.08 13.65
N THR A 183 13.51 -9.70 12.66
CA THR A 183 14.11 -10.80 11.88
C THR A 183 15.36 -10.32 11.14
N THR A 184 15.33 -9.12 10.54
CA THR A 184 16.49 -8.52 9.87
C THR A 184 17.64 -8.29 10.84
N ILE A 185 17.37 -7.77 12.05
CA ILE A 185 18.37 -7.61 13.12
C ILE A 185 18.97 -8.95 13.49
N LEU A 186 18.18 -10.01 13.64
CA LEU A 186 18.65 -11.36 13.97
C LEU A 186 19.54 -11.94 12.85
N ILE A 187 19.19 -11.75 11.59
CA ILE A 187 20.00 -12.19 10.45
C ILE A 187 21.38 -11.54 10.52
N ILE A 188 21.42 -10.21 10.65
CA ILE A 188 22.70 -9.48 10.75
C ILE A 188 23.49 -9.89 11.99
N TYR A 189 22.82 -9.98 13.14
CA TYR A 189 23.43 -10.42 14.38
C TYR A 189 24.12 -11.79 14.22
N ASN A 190 23.44 -12.76 13.64
CA ASN A 190 23.99 -14.10 13.42
C ASN A 190 25.14 -14.09 12.41
N THR A 191 25.02 -13.34 11.33
CA THR A 191 26.07 -13.20 10.31
C THR A 191 27.34 -12.61 10.91
N ILE A 192 27.22 -11.51 11.63
CA ILE A 192 28.35 -10.84 12.27
C ILE A 192 28.94 -11.72 13.39
N ARG A 193 28.11 -12.40 14.16
CA ARG A 193 28.58 -13.33 15.17
C ARG A 193 29.42 -14.48 14.57
N LEU A 194 29.02 -15.01 13.43
CA LEU A 194 29.80 -16.05 12.74
C LEU A 194 31.12 -15.47 12.22
N SER A 195 31.13 -14.25 11.69
CA SER A 195 32.34 -13.55 11.27
C SER A 195 33.30 -13.31 12.44
N LEU A 196 32.79 -12.94 13.62
CA LEU A 196 33.55 -12.78 14.87
C LEU A 196 34.16 -14.09 15.34
N PHE A 197 33.39 -15.19 15.33
CA PHE A 197 33.89 -16.50 15.73
C PHE A 197 35.05 -16.97 14.86
N SER A 198 34.99 -16.77 13.56
CA SER A 198 36.04 -17.15 12.63
C SER A 198 37.35 -16.36 12.83
N ARG A 199 37.31 -15.26 13.60
CA ARG A 199 38.48 -14.40 13.91
C ARG A 199 38.78 -14.28 15.38
N LYS A 200 38.33 -15.22 16.18
CA LYS A 200 38.48 -15.19 17.64
C LYS A 200 39.92 -15.00 18.08
N GLU A 201 40.85 -15.70 17.44
CA GLU A 201 42.31 -15.63 17.79
C GLU A 201 42.86 -14.22 17.47
N LEU A 202 42.56 -13.67 16.30
CA LEU A 202 42.97 -12.31 15.93
C LEU A 202 42.41 -11.26 16.92
N ILE A 203 41.16 -11.40 17.29
CA ILE A 203 40.50 -10.52 18.27
C ILE A 203 41.18 -10.61 19.63
N ASN A 204 41.51 -11.81 20.06
CA ASN A 204 42.23 -12.02 21.35
C ASN A 204 43.60 -11.37 21.30
N ASN A 205 44.37 -11.56 20.22
CA ASN A 205 45.69 -10.92 20.05
C ASN A 205 45.60 -9.41 20.06
N LEU A 206 44.60 -8.84 19.39
CA LEU A 206 44.35 -7.39 19.40
C LEU A 206 44.02 -6.87 20.81
N ARG A 207 43.28 -7.65 21.61
CA ARG A 207 42.98 -7.30 23.00
C ARG A 207 44.25 -7.33 23.89
N LEU A 208 45.10 -8.31 23.69
CA LEU A 208 46.36 -8.44 24.46
C LEU A 208 47.31 -7.27 24.23
N ILE A 209 47.34 -6.70 23.02
CA ILE A 209 48.15 -5.51 22.68
C ILE A 209 47.42 -4.19 23.00
N GLY A 210 46.25 -4.25 23.70
CA GLY A 210 45.56 -3.06 24.19
C GLY A 210 44.67 -2.34 23.17
N ALA A 211 44.24 -3.00 22.08
CA ALA A 211 43.32 -2.40 21.12
C ALA A 211 41.97 -2.01 21.76
N THR A 212 41.48 -0.83 21.47
CA THR A 212 40.17 -0.37 21.98
C THR A 212 39.00 -1.19 21.43
N LYS A 213 37.90 -1.33 22.20
CA LYS A 213 36.70 -2.04 21.77
C LYS A 213 36.19 -1.52 20.42
N LEU A 214 36.13 -0.19 20.25
CA LEU A 214 35.68 0.41 19.00
C LEU A 214 36.58 0.04 17.81
N PHE A 215 37.88 -0.01 18.01
CA PHE A 215 38.82 -0.42 16.97
C PHE A 215 38.53 -1.86 16.48
N ILE A 216 38.27 -2.79 17.41
CA ILE A 216 37.96 -4.16 17.10
C ILE A 216 36.58 -4.30 16.44
N MET A 217 35.58 -3.47 16.83
CA MET A 217 34.22 -3.54 16.31
C MET A 217 34.06 -2.91 14.90
N THR A 218 34.85 -1.89 14.59
CA THR A 218 34.68 -1.10 13.35
C THR A 218 34.67 -1.95 12.07
N PRO A 219 35.54 -2.95 11.84
CA PRO A 219 35.48 -3.77 10.63
C PRO A 219 34.17 -4.51 10.44
N PHE A 220 33.53 -4.94 11.55
CA PHE A 220 32.25 -5.65 11.53
C PHE A 220 31.06 -4.70 11.30
N LEU A 221 31.16 -3.44 11.76
CA LEU A 221 30.19 -2.39 11.41
C LEU A 221 30.26 -2.06 9.91
N VAL A 222 31.48 -2.00 9.35
CA VAL A 222 31.68 -1.81 7.91
C VAL A 222 31.15 -3.00 7.12
N GLU A 223 31.38 -4.23 7.58
CA GLU A 223 30.80 -5.45 6.99
C GLU A 223 29.28 -5.37 6.90
N ALA A 224 28.60 -5.00 8.01
CA ALA A 224 27.15 -4.84 8.05
C ALA A 224 26.66 -3.72 7.11
N PHE A 225 27.40 -2.61 7.02
CA PHE A 225 27.09 -1.52 6.09
C PHE A 225 27.19 -2.00 4.64
N ILE A 226 28.21 -2.76 4.28
CA ILE A 226 28.39 -3.31 2.93
C ILE A 226 27.25 -4.29 2.59
N ILE A 227 26.90 -5.18 3.51
CA ILE A 227 25.78 -6.11 3.33
C ILE A 227 24.49 -5.35 3.07
N SER A 228 24.20 -4.32 3.87
CA SER A 228 22.98 -3.51 3.70
C SER A 228 22.98 -2.70 2.40
N PHE A 229 24.13 -2.20 1.97
CA PHE A 229 24.27 -1.49 0.69
C PHE A 229 23.94 -2.41 -0.49
N PHE A 230 24.54 -3.61 -0.55
CA PHE A 230 24.23 -4.56 -1.61
C PHE A 230 22.78 -5.07 -1.54
N SER A 231 22.23 -5.21 -0.35
CA SER A 231 20.80 -5.56 -0.20
C SER A 231 19.88 -4.50 -0.79
N LEU A 232 20.15 -3.21 -0.55
CA LEU A 232 19.41 -2.11 -1.15
C LEU A 232 19.57 -2.06 -2.67
N MET A 233 20.79 -2.32 -3.16
CA MET A 233 21.09 -2.37 -4.60
C MET A 233 20.26 -3.44 -5.33
N LEU A 234 19.91 -4.56 -4.64
CA LEU A 234 19.01 -5.58 -5.18
C LEU A 234 17.54 -5.19 -5.04
N VAL A 235 17.18 -4.56 -3.92
CA VAL A 235 15.77 -4.22 -3.63
C VAL A 235 15.22 -3.15 -4.57
N PHE A 236 15.99 -2.10 -4.88
CA PHE A 236 15.51 -1.01 -5.72
C PHE A 236 15.04 -1.45 -7.11
N PRO A 237 15.84 -2.18 -7.91
CA PRO A 237 15.37 -2.65 -9.22
C PRO A 237 14.17 -3.60 -9.11
N LEU A 238 14.12 -4.45 -8.08
CA LEU A 238 12.96 -5.32 -7.84
C LEU A 238 11.68 -4.52 -7.55
N LEU A 239 11.76 -3.46 -6.74
CA LEU A 239 10.61 -2.59 -6.46
C LEU A 239 10.14 -1.85 -7.72
N PHE A 240 11.06 -1.27 -8.49
CA PHE A 240 10.72 -0.61 -9.74
C PHE A 240 10.07 -1.60 -10.72
N GLY A 241 10.70 -2.77 -10.92
CA GLY A 241 10.17 -3.81 -11.80
C GLY A 241 8.78 -4.30 -11.40
N THR A 242 8.52 -4.46 -10.10
CA THR A 242 7.18 -4.87 -9.62
C THR A 242 6.14 -3.78 -9.83
N VAL A 243 6.45 -2.52 -9.54
CA VAL A 243 5.50 -1.42 -9.73
C VAL A 243 5.18 -1.20 -11.21
N GLU A 244 6.20 -1.22 -12.07
CA GLU A 244 6.00 -1.13 -13.53
C GLU A 244 5.22 -2.34 -14.06
N GLY A 245 5.54 -3.56 -13.61
CA GLY A 245 4.82 -4.77 -13.96
C GLY A 245 3.34 -4.71 -13.57
N VAL A 246 3.04 -4.26 -12.34
CA VAL A 246 1.65 -4.06 -11.89
C VAL A 246 0.95 -2.99 -12.72
N ASN A 247 1.61 -1.86 -13.02
CA ASN A 247 1.04 -0.80 -13.84
C ASN A 247 0.76 -1.29 -15.28
N TYR A 248 1.65 -2.08 -15.85
CA TYR A 248 1.45 -2.70 -17.17
C TYR A 248 0.23 -3.64 -17.17
N LEU A 249 0.10 -4.51 -16.17
CA LEU A 249 -1.05 -5.41 -16.05
C LEU A 249 -2.35 -4.61 -15.86
N VAL A 250 -2.36 -3.60 -14.98
CA VAL A 250 -3.54 -2.77 -14.76
C VAL A 250 -3.94 -2.01 -16.01
N SER A 251 -2.99 -1.47 -16.78
CA SER A 251 -3.30 -0.70 -18.00
C SER A 251 -3.84 -1.55 -19.14
N ASN A 252 -3.37 -2.80 -19.27
CA ASN A 252 -3.73 -3.67 -20.41
C ASN A 252 -4.94 -4.56 -20.12
N PHE A 253 -5.11 -5.00 -18.87
CA PHE A 253 -6.16 -5.97 -18.51
C PHE A 253 -7.30 -5.38 -17.67
N SER A 254 -7.22 -4.10 -17.31
CA SER A 254 -8.21 -3.46 -16.46
C SER A 254 -8.71 -2.14 -17.06
N SER A 255 -10.02 -1.93 -17.02
CA SER A 255 -10.64 -0.63 -17.33
C SER A 255 -10.35 0.44 -16.26
N PHE A 256 -9.55 0.12 -15.24
CA PHE A 256 -9.22 1.01 -14.14
C PHE A 256 -8.01 1.88 -14.47
N LYS A 257 -8.21 3.21 -14.54
CA LYS A 257 -7.13 4.19 -14.75
C LYS A 257 -6.44 4.56 -13.42
N VAL A 258 -6.07 3.55 -12.60
CA VAL A 258 -5.36 3.80 -11.33
C VAL A 258 -3.93 3.32 -11.49
N LYS A 259 -2.98 4.25 -11.41
CA LYS A 259 -1.55 3.91 -11.40
C LYS A 259 -1.05 3.72 -9.97
N VAL A 260 -0.36 2.62 -9.73
CA VAL A 260 0.41 2.38 -8.52
C VAL A 260 1.65 3.27 -8.59
N SER A 261 1.90 4.04 -7.55
CA SER A 261 3.08 4.92 -7.48
C SER A 261 3.98 4.53 -6.30
N LEU A 262 5.27 4.69 -6.51
CA LEU A 262 6.27 4.70 -5.46
C LEU A 262 6.33 6.12 -4.89
N ASP A 263 6.01 6.26 -3.60
CA ASP A 263 6.17 7.56 -2.94
C ASP A 263 7.66 7.82 -2.67
N ILE A 264 8.12 9.01 -3.06
CA ILE A 264 9.52 9.42 -2.94
C ILE A 264 9.98 9.45 -1.47
N GLU A 265 9.06 9.69 -0.54
CA GLU A 265 9.31 9.66 0.90
C GLU A 265 9.74 8.27 1.38
N ILE A 266 9.12 7.21 0.85
CA ILE A 266 9.49 5.82 1.17
C ILE A 266 10.88 5.52 0.60
N LEU A 267 11.14 5.91 -0.65
CA LEU A 267 12.43 5.66 -1.31
C LEU A 267 13.60 6.36 -0.59
N SER A 268 13.38 7.57 -0.07
CA SER A 268 14.41 8.36 0.60
C SER A 268 14.67 7.92 2.04
N THR A 269 13.64 7.49 2.77
CA THR A 269 13.77 7.06 4.17
C THR A 269 14.26 5.63 4.31
N LEU A 270 13.99 4.78 3.32
CA LEU A 270 14.36 3.36 3.33
C LEU A 270 15.86 3.10 3.58
N PRO A 271 16.82 3.74 2.83
CA PRO A 271 18.23 3.51 3.07
C PRO A 271 18.65 3.86 4.48
N LEU A 272 18.16 4.98 5.02
CA LEU A 272 18.47 5.41 6.38
C LEU A 272 18.06 4.36 7.43
N VAL A 273 16.81 3.87 7.33
CA VAL A 273 16.29 2.87 8.26
C VAL A 273 17.08 1.57 8.15
N VAL A 274 17.36 1.12 6.93
CA VAL A 274 18.11 -0.13 6.68
C VAL A 274 19.51 -0.04 7.25
N PHE A 275 20.24 1.06 7.04
CA PHE A 275 21.57 1.26 7.61
C PHE A 275 21.54 1.30 9.14
N LEU A 276 20.59 2.01 9.75
CA LEU A 276 20.47 2.07 11.20
C LEU A 276 20.20 0.67 11.81
N VAL A 277 19.27 -0.09 11.21
CA VAL A 277 18.94 -1.44 11.65
C VAL A 277 20.16 -2.37 11.54
N SER A 278 20.90 -2.28 10.43
CA SER A 278 22.08 -3.11 10.21
C SER A 278 23.22 -2.77 11.16
N LEU A 279 23.48 -1.50 11.38
CA LEU A 279 24.49 -1.05 12.35
C LEU A 279 24.14 -1.46 13.78
N PHE A 280 22.86 -1.37 14.16
CA PHE A 280 22.39 -1.80 15.47
C PHE A 280 22.58 -3.31 15.68
N GLY A 281 22.20 -4.14 14.69
CA GLY A 281 22.40 -5.59 14.73
C GLY A 281 23.89 -5.97 14.86
N SER A 282 24.74 -5.33 14.05
CA SER A 282 26.19 -5.55 14.11
C SER A 282 26.82 -5.07 15.41
N TYR A 283 26.41 -3.92 15.92
CA TYR A 283 26.87 -3.41 17.22
C TYR A 283 26.51 -4.36 18.36
N ARG A 284 25.28 -4.86 18.41
CA ARG A 284 24.84 -5.82 19.43
C ARG A 284 25.63 -7.14 19.36
N ALA A 285 25.87 -7.67 18.15
CA ALA A 285 26.67 -8.87 17.96
C ALA A 285 28.10 -8.67 18.45
N SER A 286 28.75 -7.59 18.02
CA SER A 286 30.14 -7.29 18.36
C SER A 286 30.31 -6.96 19.84
N SER A 287 29.42 -6.17 20.44
CA SER A 287 29.46 -5.82 21.87
C SER A 287 29.24 -7.03 22.77
N SER A 288 28.41 -7.99 22.37
CA SER A 288 28.19 -9.22 23.12
C SER A 288 29.37 -10.15 23.09
N PHE A 289 30.15 -10.16 21.99
CA PHE A 289 31.30 -11.02 21.78
C PHE A 289 32.59 -10.48 22.44
N ILE A 290 32.72 -9.15 22.47
CA ILE A 290 33.94 -8.46 22.97
C ILE A 290 33.83 -8.10 24.46
N LYS A 291 32.84 -8.61 25.17
CA LYS A 291 32.82 -8.54 26.63
C LYS A 291 33.93 -9.43 27.16
#